data_0f4810d0f7d88a14578189120bd089cc
#
_entry.id   0f4810d0f7d88a14578189120bd089cc
#
_cell.length_a   1.000
_cell.length_b   1.000
_cell.length_c   1.000
_cell.angle_alpha   90.00
_cell.angle_beta   90.00
_cell.angle_gamma   90.00
#
_symmetry.space_group_name_H-M   'P 1'
#
loop_
_entity.id
_entity.type
_entity.pdbx_description
1 polymer ?
#
loop_
_entity_poly.entity_id
_entity_poly.type
_entity_poly.pdbx_seq_one_letter_code
_entity_poly.pdbx_strand_id
1 'polypeptide(L)'
;MKTKYELEYTLNTSPAILFNRLATPEGLSEWFADDVNLRKGKYTFIWEGAEQEATVLQKKANKIIRFHWDDEDDQTFFEFKIHIHELTGDVALLITDFAEEDEKDDAIDLWDSQISELKHAIGL
;
A
#
# COMPACT_ATOMS: atom_id res chain seq x y z
N MET A 1 9.61 -6.59 19.01
CA MET A 1 8.74 -7.40 18.14
C MET A 1 7.71 -6.52 17.46
N LYS A 2 7.58 -6.65 16.15
CA LYS A 2 6.61 -5.87 15.41
C LYS A 2 5.20 -6.39 15.63
N THR A 3 4.25 -5.47 15.78
CA THR A 3 2.83 -5.80 15.92
C THR A 3 2.06 -5.30 14.72
N LYS A 4 1.00 -6.03 14.38
CA LYS A 4 0.13 -5.73 13.25
C LYS A 4 -0.81 -4.58 13.61
N TYR A 5 -1.04 -3.66 12.65
CA TYR A 5 -2.05 -2.63 12.77
C TYR A 5 -2.76 -2.44 11.43
N GLU A 6 -3.94 -1.83 11.49
CA GLU A 6 -4.75 -1.59 10.30
C GLU A 6 -5.24 -0.14 10.29
N LEU A 7 -5.22 0.48 9.11
CA LEU A 7 -5.69 1.84 8.89
C LEU A 7 -6.77 1.82 7.81
N GLU A 8 -7.74 2.71 7.93
CA GLU A 8 -8.81 2.82 6.93
C GLU A 8 -8.90 4.27 6.43
N TYR A 9 -8.98 4.41 5.11
CA TYR A 9 -9.14 5.71 4.46
C TYR A 9 -10.27 5.65 3.46
N THR A 10 -11.20 6.60 3.51
CA THR A 10 -12.24 6.70 2.50
C THR A 10 -11.68 7.39 1.27
N LEU A 11 -11.71 6.69 0.14
CA LEU A 11 -11.18 7.16 -1.14
C LEU A 11 -12.25 6.92 -2.22
N ASN A 12 -13.17 7.86 -2.38
CA ASN A 12 -14.32 7.68 -3.27
C ASN A 12 -13.94 7.85 -4.75
N THR A 13 -13.36 6.80 -5.28
CA THR A 13 -13.02 6.63 -6.69
C THR A 13 -13.42 5.21 -7.08
N SER A 14 -13.32 4.85 -8.36
CA SER A 14 -13.65 3.48 -8.74
C SER A 14 -12.62 2.50 -8.18
N PRO A 15 -13.03 1.27 -7.79
CA PRO A 15 -12.08 0.25 -7.36
C PRO A 15 -10.98 -0.04 -8.39
N ALA A 16 -11.29 0.03 -9.68
CA ALA A 16 -10.30 -0.22 -10.73
C ALA A 16 -9.24 0.88 -10.79
N ILE A 17 -9.66 2.14 -10.67
CA ILE A 17 -8.72 3.27 -10.64
C ILE A 17 -7.82 3.18 -9.41
N LEU A 18 -8.42 2.91 -8.25
CA LEU A 18 -7.67 2.77 -7.02
C LEU A 18 -6.68 1.61 -7.10
N PHE A 19 -7.14 0.44 -7.55
CA PHE A 19 -6.30 -0.75 -7.61
C PHE A 19 -5.10 -0.56 -8.55
N ASN A 20 -5.28 0.17 -9.64
CA ASN A 20 -4.18 0.49 -10.55
C ASN A 20 -3.04 1.21 -9.80
N ARG A 21 -3.37 2.11 -8.86
CA ARG A 21 -2.38 2.84 -8.06
C ARG A 21 -1.75 1.98 -6.96
N LEU A 22 -2.37 0.85 -6.63
CA LEU A 22 -1.90 -0.04 -5.57
C LEU A 22 -1.06 -1.20 -6.09
N ALA A 23 -1.22 -1.56 -7.35
CA ALA A 23 -0.70 -2.82 -7.87
C ALA A 23 0.26 -2.68 -9.06
N THR A 24 0.23 -1.56 -9.78
CA THR A 24 1.12 -1.40 -10.94
C THR A 24 2.36 -0.58 -10.55
N PRO A 25 3.51 -0.86 -11.21
CA PRO A 25 4.71 -0.03 -10.98
C PRO A 25 4.47 1.45 -11.23
N GLU A 26 3.79 1.79 -12.34
CA GLU A 26 3.49 3.18 -12.66
C GLU A 26 2.59 3.83 -11.61
N GLY A 27 1.56 3.09 -11.16
CA GLY A 27 0.63 3.59 -10.15
C GLY A 27 1.30 3.81 -8.81
N LEU A 28 2.10 2.84 -8.37
CA LEU A 28 2.83 2.93 -7.10
C LEU A 28 3.89 4.04 -7.11
N SER A 29 4.48 4.33 -8.28
CA SER A 29 5.49 5.39 -8.38
C SER A 29 4.88 6.80 -8.30
N GLU A 30 3.56 6.93 -8.37
CA GLU A 30 2.91 8.23 -8.25
C GLU A 30 2.72 8.69 -6.80
N TRP A 31 2.76 7.77 -5.84
CA TRP A 31 2.47 8.13 -4.45
C TRP A 31 3.28 7.37 -3.40
N PHE A 32 3.65 6.11 -3.66
CA PHE A 32 4.23 5.23 -2.65
C PHE A 32 5.76 5.29 -2.62
N ALA A 33 6.38 5.35 -3.79
CA ALA A 33 7.84 5.39 -3.92
C ALA A 33 8.24 6.34 -5.05
N ASP A 34 9.51 6.74 -5.09
CA ASP A 34 10.02 7.60 -6.15
C ASP A 34 10.00 6.91 -7.50
N ASP A 35 10.30 5.60 -7.49
CA ASP A 35 10.25 4.77 -8.68
C ASP A 35 9.95 3.33 -8.28
N VAL A 36 9.36 2.55 -9.18
CA VAL A 36 9.01 1.17 -8.92
C VAL A 36 9.26 0.35 -10.18
N ASN A 37 9.98 -0.75 -10.04
CA ASN A 37 10.24 -1.70 -11.12
C ASN A 37 9.64 -3.05 -10.78
N LEU A 38 9.14 -3.75 -11.79
CA LEU A 38 8.61 -5.10 -11.64
C LEU A 38 9.37 -6.04 -12.57
N ARG A 39 10.01 -7.06 -12.00
CA ARG A 39 10.75 -8.07 -12.76
C ARG A 39 10.49 -9.44 -12.16
N LYS A 40 10.04 -10.38 -12.99
CA LYS A 40 9.84 -11.78 -12.59
C LYS A 40 8.98 -11.91 -11.33
N GLY A 41 7.91 -11.11 -11.22
CA GLY A 41 7.00 -11.15 -10.08
C GLY A 41 7.52 -10.46 -8.83
N LYS A 42 8.67 -9.81 -8.90
CA LYS A 42 9.26 -9.12 -7.76
C LYS A 42 9.25 -7.61 -8.00
N TYR A 43 8.78 -6.84 -7.01
CA TYR A 43 8.74 -5.38 -7.07
C TYR A 43 9.98 -4.80 -6.40
N THR A 44 10.63 -3.86 -7.08
CA THR A 44 11.74 -3.08 -6.51
C THR A 44 11.24 -1.66 -6.32
N PHE A 45 11.18 -1.21 -5.08
CA PHE A 45 10.78 0.15 -4.72
C PHE A 45 12.02 0.98 -4.47
N ILE A 46 12.04 2.20 -5.01
CA ILE A 46 13.21 3.07 -4.92
C ILE A 46 12.80 4.37 -4.22
N TRP A 47 13.48 4.70 -3.12
CA TRP A 47 13.34 5.96 -2.38
C TRP A 47 14.70 6.62 -2.27
N GLU A 48 14.84 7.82 -2.83
CA GLU A 48 16.08 8.61 -2.79
C GLU A 48 17.31 7.77 -3.16
N GLY A 49 17.17 6.93 -4.18
CA GLY A 49 18.25 6.07 -4.68
C GLY A 49 18.42 4.76 -3.92
N ALA A 50 17.77 4.58 -2.77
CA ALA A 50 17.82 3.32 -2.02
C ALA A 50 16.77 2.36 -2.54
N GLU A 51 17.14 1.11 -2.77
CA GLU A 51 16.23 0.09 -3.31
C GLU A 51 15.80 -0.89 -2.22
N GLN A 52 14.53 -1.29 -2.27
CA GLN A 52 14.01 -2.33 -1.39
C GLN A 52 13.09 -3.24 -2.20
N GLU A 53 13.30 -4.54 -2.10
CA GLU A 53 12.54 -5.52 -2.88
C GLU A 53 11.42 -6.14 -2.08
N ALA A 54 10.29 -6.40 -2.76
CA ALA A 54 9.13 -7.05 -2.15
C ALA A 54 8.59 -8.14 -3.07
N THR A 55 8.08 -9.20 -2.45
CA THR A 55 7.42 -10.31 -3.14
C THR A 55 5.92 -10.21 -2.92
N VAL A 56 5.13 -10.43 -3.97
CA VAL A 56 3.68 -10.44 -3.85
C VAL A 56 3.24 -11.78 -3.26
N LEU A 57 2.54 -11.71 -2.12
CA LEU A 57 2.01 -12.90 -1.46
C LEU A 57 0.59 -13.23 -1.90
N GLN A 58 -0.19 -12.20 -2.25
CA GLN A 58 -1.57 -12.36 -2.66
C GLN A 58 -1.97 -11.19 -3.56
N LYS A 59 -2.73 -11.48 -4.61
CA LYS A 59 -3.23 -10.43 -5.51
C LYS A 59 -4.57 -10.87 -6.10
N LYS A 60 -5.58 -10.02 -5.93
CA LYS A 60 -6.88 -10.21 -6.55
C LYS A 60 -7.35 -8.87 -7.11
N ALA A 61 -7.58 -8.81 -8.41
CA ALA A 61 -7.88 -7.57 -9.11
C ALA A 61 -9.04 -6.81 -8.46
N ASN A 62 -8.81 -5.51 -8.25
CA ASN A 62 -9.76 -4.57 -7.67
C ASN A 62 -10.16 -4.88 -6.22
N LYS A 63 -9.45 -5.79 -5.55
CA LYS A 63 -9.76 -6.18 -4.17
C LYS A 63 -8.61 -6.12 -3.20
N ILE A 64 -7.47 -6.75 -3.54
CA ILE A 64 -6.39 -6.90 -2.56
C ILE A 64 -5.05 -7.10 -3.26
N ILE A 65 -4.00 -6.54 -2.69
CA ILE A 65 -2.64 -6.93 -2.98
C ILE A 65 -1.84 -6.92 -1.67
N ARG A 66 -1.10 -8.00 -1.42
CA ARG A 66 -0.29 -8.17 -0.22
C ARG A 66 1.15 -8.38 -0.63
N PHE A 67 2.05 -7.61 0.00
CA PHE A 67 3.48 -7.66 -0.27
C PHE A 67 4.23 -8.09 0.98
N HIS A 68 5.37 -8.74 0.77
CA HIS A 68 6.32 -9.03 1.83
C HIS A 68 7.68 -8.42 1.45
N TRP A 69 8.22 -7.57 2.34
CA TRP A 69 9.58 -7.05 2.15
C TRP A 69 10.57 -8.21 2.30
N ASP A 70 11.39 -8.43 1.27
CA ASP A 70 12.32 -9.58 1.25
C ASP A 70 13.33 -9.59 2.39
N ASP A 71 13.66 -8.40 2.93
CA ASP A 71 14.63 -8.25 4.02
C ASP A 71 14.00 -8.20 5.41
N GLU A 72 12.70 -8.48 5.52
CA GLU A 72 11.99 -8.46 6.79
C GLU A 72 11.63 -9.87 7.25
N ASP A 73 11.18 -9.97 8.51
CA ASP A 73 10.71 -11.23 9.10
C ASP A 73 9.60 -11.85 8.25
N ASP A 74 9.67 -13.17 8.04
CA ASP A 74 8.71 -13.90 7.21
C ASP A 74 7.26 -13.74 7.66
N GLN A 75 7.02 -13.37 8.90
CA GLN A 75 5.67 -13.21 9.44
C GLN A 75 5.08 -11.83 9.18
N THR A 76 5.86 -10.91 8.65
CA THR A 76 5.39 -9.55 8.38
C THR A 76 4.96 -9.41 6.92
N PHE A 77 4.09 -8.43 6.67
CA PHE A 77 3.66 -8.07 5.32
C PHE A 77 3.06 -6.67 5.35
N PHE A 78 2.87 -6.07 4.19
CA PHE A 78 1.99 -4.90 4.09
C PHE A 78 0.96 -5.19 3.00
N GLU A 79 -0.25 -4.69 3.22
CA GLU A 79 -1.39 -5.08 2.40
C GLU A 79 -2.28 -3.90 2.11
N PHE A 80 -2.74 -3.83 0.86
CA PHE A 80 -3.75 -2.88 0.43
C PHE A 80 -5.01 -3.64 0.06
N LYS A 81 -6.11 -3.34 0.73
CA LYS A 81 -7.39 -4.00 0.49
C LYS A 81 -8.46 -2.95 0.22
N ILE A 82 -9.25 -3.17 -0.82
CA ILE A 82 -10.35 -2.28 -1.18
C ILE A 82 -11.65 -2.85 -0.62
N HIS A 83 -12.37 -2.02 0.13
CA HIS A 83 -13.63 -2.39 0.73
C HIS A 83 -14.71 -1.39 0.30
N ILE A 84 -15.88 -1.90 -0.07
CA ILE A 84 -17.04 -1.06 -0.44
C ILE A 84 -18.08 -1.23 0.66
N HIS A 85 -18.44 -0.10 1.31
CA HIS A 85 -19.46 -0.11 2.35
C HIS A 85 -20.84 -0.28 1.72
N GLU A 86 -21.55 -1.34 2.09
CA GLU A 86 -22.82 -1.71 1.45
C GLU A 86 -23.90 -0.62 1.55
N LEU A 87 -23.97 0.05 2.70
CA LEU A 87 -25.03 1.02 2.94
C LEU A 87 -24.82 2.36 2.23
N THR A 88 -23.58 2.80 2.10
CA THR A 88 -23.27 4.12 1.54
C THR A 88 -22.67 4.06 0.15
N GLY A 89 -22.10 2.91 -0.24
CA GLY A 89 -21.34 2.78 -1.47
C GLY A 89 -19.95 3.40 -1.40
N ASP A 90 -19.54 3.89 -0.24
CA ASP A 90 -18.21 4.48 -0.08
C ASP A 90 -17.13 3.45 -0.33
N VAL A 91 -16.09 3.86 -1.05
CA VAL A 91 -14.90 3.03 -1.29
C VAL A 91 -13.85 3.37 -0.25
N ALA A 92 -13.38 2.37 0.47
CA ALA A 92 -12.35 2.53 1.50
C ALA A 92 -11.11 1.71 1.13
N LEU A 93 -9.94 2.28 1.44
CA LEU A 93 -8.69 1.57 1.39
C LEU A 93 -8.30 1.15 2.81
N LEU A 94 -8.13 -0.15 3.00
CA LEU A 94 -7.64 -0.71 4.27
C LEU A 94 -6.17 -1.06 4.09
N ILE A 95 -5.32 -0.48 4.95
CA ILE A 95 -3.88 -0.75 4.95
C ILE A 95 -3.56 -1.56 6.18
N THR A 96 -2.94 -2.73 5.99
CA THR A 96 -2.41 -3.54 7.07
C THR A 96 -0.89 -3.51 6.99
N ASP A 97 -0.24 -3.23 8.11
CA ASP A 97 1.21 -3.16 8.19
C ASP A 97 1.66 -3.56 9.59
N PHE A 98 2.97 -3.63 9.79
CA PHE A 98 3.59 -4.02 11.05
C PHE A 98 4.60 -2.96 11.46
N ALA A 99 4.67 -2.68 12.75
CA ALA A 99 5.68 -1.76 13.31
C ALA A 99 5.99 -2.13 14.75
N GLU A 100 7.19 -1.75 15.20
CA GLU A 100 7.52 -1.81 16.61
C GLU A 100 6.59 -0.84 17.36
N GLU A 101 6.23 -1.17 18.60
CA GLU A 101 5.30 -0.34 19.39
C GLU A 101 5.75 1.12 19.50
N ASP A 102 7.03 1.34 19.69
CA ASP A 102 7.57 2.70 19.84
C ASP A 102 7.73 3.44 18.50
N GLU A 103 7.56 2.75 17.37
CA GLU A 103 7.65 3.34 16.04
C GLU A 103 6.29 3.47 15.34
N LYS A 104 5.24 2.94 15.98
CA LYS A 104 3.92 2.84 15.35
C LYS A 104 3.34 4.20 14.97
N ASP A 105 3.43 5.18 15.86
CA ASP A 105 2.86 6.50 15.59
C ASP A 105 3.55 7.17 14.40
N ASP A 106 4.87 7.05 14.31
CA ASP A 106 5.61 7.59 13.16
C ASP A 106 5.24 6.85 11.87
N ALA A 107 5.03 5.54 11.95
CA ALA A 107 4.61 4.75 10.80
C ALA A 107 3.23 5.18 10.30
N ILE A 108 2.30 5.45 11.21
CA ILE A 108 0.96 5.93 10.87
C ILE A 108 1.02 7.31 10.21
N ASP A 109 1.84 8.21 10.75
CA ASP A 109 2.03 9.54 10.18
C ASP A 109 2.58 9.46 8.75
N LEU A 110 3.50 8.52 8.51
CA LEU A 110 4.03 8.32 7.16
C LEU A 110 2.94 7.81 6.21
N TRP A 111 2.11 6.86 6.66
CA TRP A 111 0.99 6.39 5.85
C TRP A 111 0.02 7.53 5.53
N ASP A 112 -0.33 8.34 6.52
CA ASP A 112 -1.21 9.49 6.32
C ASP A 112 -0.66 10.43 5.25
N SER A 113 0.63 10.70 5.28
CA SER A 113 1.31 11.55 4.31
C SER A 113 1.27 10.94 2.91
N GLN A 114 1.56 9.63 2.81
CA GLN A 114 1.54 8.93 1.52
C GLN A 114 0.14 8.85 0.94
N ILE A 115 -0.88 8.64 1.78
CA ILE A 115 -2.28 8.64 1.31
C ILE A 115 -2.69 10.01 0.79
N SER A 116 -2.19 11.08 1.38
CA SER A 116 -2.42 12.42 0.84
C SER A 116 -1.89 12.54 -0.59
N GLU A 117 -0.71 11.99 -0.86
CA GLU A 117 -0.16 11.95 -2.21
C GLU A 117 -1.01 11.08 -3.14
N LEU A 118 -1.51 9.94 -2.64
CA LEU A 118 -2.40 9.08 -3.41
C LEU A 118 -3.67 9.82 -3.83
N LYS A 119 -4.26 10.58 -2.91
CA LYS A 119 -5.45 11.38 -3.21
C LYS A 119 -5.16 12.37 -4.33
N HIS A 120 -4.02 13.04 -4.30
CA HIS A 120 -3.61 13.93 -5.37
C HIS A 120 -3.50 13.19 -6.70
N ALA A 121 -2.88 12.01 -6.69
CA ALA A 121 -2.65 11.23 -7.90
C ALA A 121 -3.96 10.81 -8.59
N ILE A 122 -5.02 10.58 -7.82
CA ILE A 122 -6.32 10.17 -8.36
C ILE A 122 -7.35 11.29 -8.42
N GLY A 123 -6.94 12.51 -8.10
CA GLY A 123 -7.80 13.69 -8.25
C GLY A 123 -8.82 13.89 -7.13
N LEU A 124 -8.52 13.43 -5.94
CA LEU A 124 -9.42 13.61 -4.78
C LEU A 124 -9.02 14.79 -3.90
#